data_099f44cce94d6f5ef21734b93bb21561
#
_entry.id   099f44cce94d6f5ef21734b93bb21561
#
_cell.length_a   1.000
_cell.length_b   1.000
_cell.length_c   1.000
_cell.angle_alpha   90.00
_cell.angle_beta   90.00
_cell.angle_gamma   90.00
#
_symmetry.space_group_name_H-M   'P 1'
#
loop_
_entity.id
_entity.type
_entity.pdbx_description
1 polymer ?
#
loop_
_entity_poly.entity_id
_entity_poly.type
_entity_poly.pdbx_seq_one_letter_code
_entity_poly.pdbx_strand_id
1 'polypeptide(L)'
;MTPTQIILRNFILCSIGGISIFACSEPLKEDGDYCFNIEEGETCPDLDTINSDYLPEEPVCSTIEYVEATAGPTQDDVPITGMEEIDASEMDSCCYTASYRQIRDEAECVIGRPLMQNGSATVASVRLAEQEKNPWSQRFLEFQKPIEIQNLSKEQREVAGTFYLTTALYEHASIASFQKFSLDLMRFGAPPHLLDLAQQATRDEIRHAQLAFSIAEEILEKTVQPSQLDYTPILCSDIKELARTTLQEGAIGETLAVLLAGEQLRVTKDPHIKAFLQTVVEDESKHAELAWETLRWCLEQDSSVREILEEAIRKGPQISISHYPEAAILEMGLPDRETLHQLLQRGFERVILPSIQSLLQQAA
;
A
#
# COMPACT_ATOMS: atom_id res chain seq x y z
N MET A 1 -2.92 18.95 22.45
CA MET A 1 -2.95 17.78 21.56
C MET A 1 -4.36 17.70 20.98
N THR A 2 -4.48 17.65 19.67
CA THR A 2 -5.77 17.49 19.00
C THR A 2 -6.30 16.06 19.18
N PRO A 3 -7.62 15.81 19.05
CA PRO A 3 -8.16 14.46 19.09
C PRO A 3 -7.48 13.48 18.13
N THR A 4 -7.05 13.94 16.97
CA THR A 4 -6.29 13.18 15.97
C THR A 4 -4.92 12.72 16.50
N GLN A 5 -4.22 13.59 17.22
CA GLN A 5 -2.92 13.26 17.85
C GLN A 5 -3.07 12.20 18.96
N ILE A 6 -4.20 12.18 19.65
CA ILE A 6 -4.49 11.18 20.71
C ILE A 6 -4.80 9.82 20.08
N ILE A 7 -5.55 9.80 18.96
CA ILE A 7 -5.90 8.57 18.23
C ILE A 7 -4.66 7.96 17.61
N LEU A 8 -3.85 8.73 16.88
CA LEU A 8 -2.61 8.26 16.23
C LEU A 8 -1.57 7.78 17.24
N ARG A 9 -1.48 8.38 18.42
CA ARG A 9 -0.51 7.99 19.47
C ARG A 9 -0.84 6.66 20.13
N ASN A 10 -2.07 6.16 19.99
CA ASN A 10 -2.54 4.93 20.64
C ASN A 10 -2.66 3.72 19.70
N PHE A 11 -2.38 3.87 18.38
CA PHE A 11 -2.48 2.78 17.41
C PHE A 11 -1.30 2.82 16.44
N ILE A 12 -0.77 1.64 16.14
CA ILE A 12 0.55 1.47 15.53
C ILE A 12 0.63 0.25 14.64
N LEU A 13 0.93 0.29 13.35
CA LEU A 13 1.96 -0.25 12.55
C LEU A 13 1.81 -0.90 11.22
N CYS A 14 2.69 -1.04 10.42
CA CYS A 14 3.28 -1.21 9.14
C CYS A 14 3.18 -2.55 8.38
N SER A 15 3.29 -2.76 7.19
CA SER A 15 4.07 -2.83 5.99
C SER A 15 3.82 -4.09 5.14
N ILE A 16 4.34 -4.52 4.13
CA ILE A 16 5.37 -4.64 3.14
C ILE A 16 5.01 -5.65 2.05
N GLY A 17 5.37 -5.37 0.85
CA GLY A 17 5.02 -5.94 -0.40
C GLY A 17 5.90 -6.98 -1.10
N GLY A 18 5.47 -7.53 -2.19
CA GLY A 18 6.11 -8.55 -3.02
C GLY A 18 6.67 -8.04 -4.37
N ILE A 19 7.61 -8.76 -4.95
CA ILE A 19 8.37 -8.37 -6.14
C ILE A 19 7.83 -9.06 -7.39
N SER A 20 7.63 -8.31 -8.47
CA SER A 20 7.69 -8.83 -9.84
C SER A 20 8.52 -7.94 -10.73
N ILE A 21 9.49 -8.54 -11.44
CA ILE A 21 10.39 -7.85 -12.39
C ILE A 21 9.87 -8.14 -13.79
N PHE A 22 9.29 -7.17 -14.49
CA PHE A 22 9.21 -7.23 -15.95
C PHE A 22 9.22 -5.83 -16.58
N ALA A 23 9.83 -5.77 -17.78
CA ALA A 23 9.98 -4.57 -18.60
C ALA A 23 8.62 -4.09 -19.14
N CYS A 24 8.45 -2.76 -19.19
CA CYS A 24 7.28 -2.12 -19.76
C CYS A 24 7.14 -2.43 -21.27
N SER A 25 6.23 -3.35 -21.60
CA SER A 25 5.57 -3.35 -22.90
C SER A 25 4.22 -2.67 -22.76
N GLU A 26 3.75 -1.95 -23.78
CA GLU A 26 2.38 -1.42 -23.78
C GLU A 26 1.40 -2.56 -23.49
N PRO A 27 0.43 -2.38 -22.56
CA PRO A 27 -0.52 -3.43 -22.26
C PRO A 27 -1.33 -3.76 -23.50
N LEU A 28 -1.37 -5.07 -23.86
CA LEU A 28 -2.20 -5.57 -24.93
C LEU A 28 -3.67 -5.35 -24.56
N LYS A 29 -4.47 -4.81 -25.48
CA LYS A 29 -5.93 -4.83 -25.36
C LYS A 29 -6.39 -6.23 -25.75
N GLU A 30 -7.15 -6.85 -24.86
CA GLU A 30 -7.82 -8.12 -25.06
C GLU A 30 -9.31 -7.93 -24.89
N ASP A 31 -10.13 -8.78 -25.50
CA ASP A 31 -11.57 -8.80 -25.27
C ASP A 31 -11.89 -9.94 -24.31
N GLY A 32 -12.72 -9.68 -23.31
CA GLY A 32 -13.15 -10.64 -22.30
C GLY A 32 -14.56 -10.35 -21.82
N ASP A 33 -15.08 -11.27 -21.03
CA ASP A 33 -16.44 -11.15 -20.50
C ASP A 33 -16.43 -10.36 -19.18
N TYR A 34 -17.26 -9.33 -19.11
CA TYR A 34 -17.57 -8.57 -17.90
C TYR A 34 -18.98 -8.95 -17.43
N CYS A 35 -19.09 -9.69 -16.33
CA CYS A 35 -20.36 -10.18 -15.80
C CYS A 35 -20.61 -9.67 -14.38
N PHE A 36 -21.87 -9.38 -14.05
CA PHE A 36 -22.33 -9.08 -12.69
C PHE A 36 -23.75 -9.58 -12.46
N ASN A 37 -24.09 -9.82 -11.21
CA ASN A 37 -25.41 -10.32 -10.82
C ASN A 37 -26.41 -9.17 -10.67
N ILE A 38 -27.67 -9.42 -11.06
CA ILE A 38 -28.83 -8.54 -10.87
C ILE A 38 -29.87 -9.22 -9.99
N GLU A 39 -30.76 -8.43 -9.37
CA GLU A 39 -31.89 -9.00 -8.61
C GLU A 39 -32.92 -9.65 -9.54
N GLU A 40 -33.62 -10.68 -9.04
CA GLU A 40 -34.62 -11.41 -9.80
C GLU A 40 -35.71 -10.46 -10.34
N GLY A 41 -35.83 -10.40 -11.65
CA GLY A 41 -36.81 -9.53 -12.35
C GLY A 41 -36.28 -8.17 -12.79
N GLU A 42 -35.03 -7.85 -12.54
CA GLU A 42 -34.36 -6.71 -13.16
C GLU A 42 -33.92 -7.04 -14.60
N THR A 43 -33.79 -5.99 -15.41
CA THR A 43 -33.31 -6.13 -16.80
C THR A 43 -31.87 -5.65 -16.90
N CYS A 44 -31.05 -6.37 -17.65
CA CYS A 44 -29.66 -5.99 -17.89
C CYS A 44 -29.58 -4.57 -18.48
N PRO A 45 -28.70 -3.69 -17.95
CA PRO A 45 -28.46 -2.37 -18.50
C PRO A 45 -28.02 -2.40 -19.96
N ASP A 46 -28.30 -1.36 -20.71
CA ASP A 46 -27.79 -1.22 -22.09
C ASP A 46 -26.27 -0.82 -22.09
N LEU A 47 -25.65 -0.90 -23.26
CA LEU A 47 -24.20 -0.61 -23.41
C LEU A 47 -23.84 0.82 -23.03
N ASP A 48 -24.72 1.80 -23.25
CA ASP A 48 -24.43 3.19 -22.89
C ASP A 48 -24.41 3.35 -21.37
N THR A 49 -25.34 2.70 -20.69
CA THR A 49 -25.43 2.69 -19.22
C THR A 49 -24.26 1.92 -18.60
N ILE A 50 -23.84 0.79 -19.16
CA ILE A 50 -22.67 0.04 -18.69
C ILE A 50 -21.42 0.88 -18.80
N ASN A 51 -21.19 1.54 -19.92
CA ASN A 51 -20.01 2.35 -20.15
C ASN A 51 -19.98 3.63 -19.30
N SER A 52 -21.14 4.19 -18.91
CA SER A 52 -21.21 5.41 -18.09
C SER A 52 -21.21 5.14 -16.59
N ASP A 53 -21.89 4.08 -16.13
CA ASP A 53 -22.27 3.95 -14.72
C ASP A 53 -21.66 2.70 -14.02
N TYR A 54 -21.28 1.68 -14.79
CA TYR A 54 -20.86 0.39 -14.25
C TYR A 54 -19.40 0.04 -14.51
N LEU A 55 -18.81 0.45 -15.63
CA LEU A 55 -17.37 0.26 -15.81
C LEU A 55 -16.62 1.20 -14.87
N PRO A 56 -15.78 0.68 -13.98
CA PRO A 56 -15.11 1.52 -13.00
C PRO A 56 -14.16 2.51 -13.69
N GLU A 57 -14.32 3.79 -13.37
CA GLU A 57 -13.29 4.78 -13.67
C GLU A 57 -12.02 4.41 -12.88
N GLU A 58 -10.94 4.10 -13.58
CA GLU A 58 -9.61 3.71 -13.06
C GLU A 58 -9.59 2.85 -11.77
N PRO A 59 -9.47 1.54 -11.87
CA PRO A 59 -9.38 0.69 -10.69
C PRO A 59 -8.06 0.93 -9.94
N VAL A 60 -8.14 1.39 -8.70
CA VAL A 60 -6.97 1.75 -7.88
C VAL A 60 -6.08 0.53 -7.58
N CYS A 61 -6.64 -0.69 -7.60
CA CYS A 61 -5.95 -1.94 -7.29
C CYS A 61 -6.52 -3.12 -8.08
N SER A 62 -6.65 -3.01 -9.40
CA SER A 62 -7.06 -4.12 -10.28
C SER A 62 -5.93 -4.53 -11.21
N THR A 63 -5.84 -5.83 -11.52
CA THR A 63 -4.94 -6.35 -12.56
C THR A 63 -5.45 -6.03 -13.96
N ILE A 64 -6.73 -5.74 -14.07
CA ILE A 64 -7.44 -5.53 -15.33
C ILE A 64 -8.21 -4.21 -15.24
N GLU A 65 -8.09 -3.39 -16.27
CA GLU A 65 -8.90 -2.22 -16.49
C GLU A 65 -9.84 -2.48 -17.68
N TYR A 66 -11.14 -2.50 -17.42
CA TYR A 66 -12.13 -2.52 -18.50
C TYR A 66 -12.19 -1.13 -19.14
N VAL A 67 -12.02 -1.09 -20.46
CA VAL A 67 -11.92 0.16 -21.22
C VAL A 67 -13.26 0.54 -21.83
N GLU A 68 -13.98 -0.44 -22.41
CA GLU A 68 -15.23 -0.22 -23.10
C GLU A 68 -15.97 -1.55 -23.28
N ALA A 69 -17.24 -1.60 -22.94
CA ALA A 69 -18.11 -2.72 -23.32
C ALA A 69 -18.52 -2.56 -24.77
N THR A 70 -18.27 -3.55 -25.59
CA THR A 70 -18.48 -3.52 -27.05
C THR A 70 -19.64 -4.35 -27.55
N ALA A 71 -20.10 -5.34 -26.75
CA ALA A 71 -21.26 -6.17 -27.05
C ALA A 71 -21.93 -6.68 -25.77
N GLY A 72 -23.22 -6.96 -25.83
CA GLY A 72 -24.04 -7.49 -24.76
C GLY A 72 -25.33 -6.68 -24.60
N PRO A 73 -26.14 -6.97 -23.59
CA PRO A 73 -25.98 -8.05 -22.63
C PRO A 73 -26.32 -9.43 -23.24
N THR A 74 -25.61 -10.45 -22.80
CA THR A 74 -26.05 -11.85 -22.96
C THR A 74 -26.50 -12.35 -21.61
N GLN A 75 -27.68 -12.96 -21.57
CA GLN A 75 -28.21 -13.59 -20.37
C GLN A 75 -27.88 -15.09 -20.48
N ASP A 76 -26.85 -15.53 -19.78
CA ASP A 76 -26.39 -16.91 -19.80
C ASP A 76 -26.20 -17.43 -18.38
N ASP A 77 -26.62 -18.67 -18.14
CA ASP A 77 -26.41 -19.43 -16.90
C ASP A 77 -24.94 -19.87 -16.76
N VAL A 78 -24.01 -18.94 -16.69
CA VAL A 78 -22.58 -19.26 -16.49
C VAL A 78 -22.21 -19.04 -15.04
N PRO A 79 -21.86 -20.08 -14.27
CA PRO A 79 -21.37 -19.90 -12.90
C PRO A 79 -20.02 -19.16 -12.92
N ILE A 80 -19.92 -18.06 -12.22
CA ILE A 80 -18.66 -17.35 -11.99
C ILE A 80 -17.75 -18.26 -11.16
N THR A 81 -16.72 -18.83 -11.79
CA THR A 81 -15.72 -19.66 -11.13
C THR A 81 -14.80 -18.79 -10.28
N GLY A 82 -14.98 -18.82 -8.96
CA GLY A 82 -14.05 -18.14 -8.02
C GLY A 82 -14.62 -17.73 -6.67
N MET A 83 -15.90 -17.96 -6.38
CA MET A 83 -16.46 -17.78 -5.03
C MET A 83 -17.02 -19.11 -4.52
N GLU A 84 -16.84 -19.37 -3.21
CA GLU A 84 -17.43 -20.54 -2.53
C GLU A 84 -18.94 -20.60 -2.76
N GLU A 85 -19.47 -21.84 -2.84
CA GLU A 85 -20.86 -22.19 -3.12
C GLU A 85 -21.89 -21.27 -2.44
N ILE A 86 -22.29 -20.23 -3.15
CA ILE A 86 -23.58 -19.60 -2.94
C ILE A 86 -24.52 -20.32 -3.90
N ASP A 87 -25.69 -20.74 -3.39
CA ASP A 87 -26.70 -21.43 -4.15
C ASP A 87 -27.16 -20.59 -5.36
N ALA A 88 -26.58 -20.86 -6.52
CA ALA A 88 -26.72 -20.08 -7.76
C ALA A 88 -28.06 -20.22 -8.45
N SER A 89 -29.08 -20.73 -7.76
CA SER A 89 -30.41 -21.04 -8.32
C SER A 89 -31.37 -19.85 -8.35
N GLU A 90 -31.01 -18.68 -7.84
CA GLU A 90 -31.92 -17.51 -7.69
C GLU A 90 -31.36 -16.16 -8.17
N MET A 91 -30.27 -16.11 -8.94
CA MET A 91 -29.71 -14.85 -9.44
C MET A 91 -29.54 -14.87 -10.96
N ASP A 92 -30.10 -13.90 -11.63
CA ASP A 92 -29.82 -13.60 -13.03
C ASP A 92 -28.48 -12.86 -13.17
N SER A 93 -27.67 -13.18 -14.17
CA SER A 93 -26.40 -12.49 -14.45
C SER A 93 -26.45 -11.81 -15.81
N CYS A 94 -25.87 -10.60 -15.86
CA CYS A 94 -25.69 -9.84 -17.09
C CYS A 94 -24.23 -9.91 -17.52
N CYS A 95 -23.96 -10.40 -18.72
CA CYS A 95 -22.62 -10.52 -19.27
C CYS A 95 -22.46 -9.65 -20.52
N TYR A 96 -21.34 -8.95 -20.60
CA TYR A 96 -20.96 -8.08 -21.71
C TYR A 96 -19.59 -8.47 -22.23
N THR A 97 -19.39 -8.43 -23.53
CA THR A 97 -18.03 -8.46 -24.07
C THR A 97 -17.42 -7.07 -23.90
N ALA A 98 -16.36 -6.96 -23.14
CA ALA A 98 -15.67 -5.72 -22.87
C ALA A 98 -14.20 -5.83 -23.29
N SER A 99 -13.67 -4.77 -23.88
CA SER A 99 -12.23 -4.67 -24.07
C SER A 99 -11.55 -4.31 -22.76
N TYR A 100 -10.53 -5.04 -22.39
CA TYR A 100 -9.73 -4.79 -21.21
C TYR A 100 -8.24 -4.70 -21.56
N ARG A 101 -7.49 -4.04 -20.72
CA ARG A 101 -6.03 -4.09 -20.74
C ARG A 101 -5.52 -4.60 -19.40
N GLN A 102 -4.53 -5.46 -19.43
CA GLN A 102 -3.84 -5.86 -18.23
C GLN A 102 -2.93 -4.72 -17.80
N ILE A 103 -3.22 -4.14 -16.62
CA ILE A 103 -2.45 -3.04 -16.08
C ILE A 103 -1.31 -3.55 -15.20
N ARG A 104 -1.45 -4.77 -14.65
CA ARG A 104 -0.45 -5.40 -13.78
C ARG A 104 -0.62 -6.91 -13.82
N ASP A 105 0.46 -7.66 -13.62
CA ASP A 105 0.40 -9.11 -13.46
C ASP A 105 -0.24 -9.53 -12.11
N GLU A 106 -0.20 -8.66 -11.10
CA GLU A 106 -0.93 -8.77 -9.83
C GLU A 106 -1.22 -7.35 -9.32
N ALA A 107 -2.46 -7.07 -8.92
CA ALA A 107 -2.84 -5.79 -8.32
C ALA A 107 -2.40 -5.77 -6.86
N GLU A 108 -1.23 -5.27 -6.59
CA GLU A 108 -0.74 -5.07 -5.23
C GLU A 108 -0.98 -3.63 -4.78
N CYS A 109 -1.96 -3.43 -3.89
CA CYS A 109 -2.03 -2.22 -3.09
C CYS A 109 -0.96 -2.30 -2.01
N VAL A 110 0.13 -1.61 -2.22
CA VAL A 110 1.22 -1.52 -1.26
C VAL A 110 0.79 -0.64 -0.09
N ILE A 111 1.03 -1.12 1.14
CA ILE A 111 0.78 -0.38 2.37
C ILE A 111 2.02 0.47 2.69
N GLY A 112 1.82 1.66 3.25
CA GLY A 112 2.86 2.68 3.40
C GLY A 112 2.86 3.68 2.25
N ARG A 113 3.98 4.36 2.01
CA ARG A 113 4.14 5.30 0.90
C ARG A 113 4.98 4.68 -0.22
N PRO A 114 4.39 3.90 -1.11
CA PRO A 114 5.11 3.30 -2.23
C PRO A 114 5.61 4.37 -3.20
N LEU A 115 6.75 4.11 -3.84
CA LEU A 115 7.17 4.90 -4.99
C LEU A 115 6.42 4.41 -6.24
N MET A 116 5.50 5.22 -6.73
CA MET A 116 4.67 4.85 -7.88
C MET A 116 5.27 5.35 -9.20
N GLN A 117 5.35 4.47 -10.21
CA GLN A 117 5.72 4.81 -11.59
C GLN A 117 4.81 4.05 -12.55
N ASN A 118 4.16 4.76 -13.46
CA ASN A 118 3.22 4.20 -14.42
C ASN A 118 2.12 3.32 -13.76
N GLY A 119 1.63 3.75 -12.62
CA GLY A 119 0.57 3.06 -11.87
C GLY A 119 1.03 1.81 -11.09
N SER A 120 2.33 1.50 -11.04
CA SER A 120 2.88 0.36 -10.30
C SER A 120 3.91 0.81 -9.26
N ALA A 121 3.98 0.09 -8.14
CA ALA A 121 5.02 0.31 -7.16
C ALA A 121 6.40 -0.07 -7.74
N THR A 122 7.38 0.80 -7.54
CA THR A 122 8.72 0.67 -8.11
C THR A 122 9.75 0.57 -6.98
N VAL A 123 10.60 -0.44 -7.05
CA VAL A 123 11.72 -0.65 -6.13
C VAL A 123 13.01 -0.92 -6.91
N ALA A 124 14.16 -0.70 -6.26
CA ALA A 124 15.43 -1.10 -6.82
C ALA A 124 15.56 -2.63 -6.83
N SER A 125 16.27 -3.19 -7.81
CA SER A 125 16.63 -4.61 -7.77
C SER A 125 17.70 -4.86 -6.70
N VAL A 126 17.75 -6.11 -6.20
CA VAL A 126 18.77 -6.55 -5.23
C VAL A 126 20.07 -6.91 -5.94
N ARG A 127 21.19 -6.53 -5.35
CA ARG A 127 22.49 -7.09 -5.68
C ARG A 127 23.15 -7.70 -4.46
N LEU A 128 23.89 -8.80 -4.65
CA LEU A 128 24.77 -9.34 -3.63
C LEU A 128 26.00 -8.42 -3.50
N ALA A 129 26.34 -8.03 -2.30
CA ALA A 129 27.53 -7.23 -2.05
C ALA A 129 28.75 -8.16 -1.93
N GLU A 130 29.82 -7.83 -2.65
CA GLU A 130 31.10 -8.56 -2.58
C GLU A 130 32.02 -8.04 -1.46
N GLN A 131 31.63 -6.98 -0.78
CA GLN A 131 32.46 -6.28 0.21
C GLN A 131 32.05 -6.61 1.65
N GLU A 132 33.04 -6.67 2.53
CA GLU A 132 32.83 -6.84 3.99
C GLU A 132 31.98 -5.74 4.66
N LYS A 133 31.83 -4.60 4.01
CA LYS A 133 31.02 -3.46 4.50
C LYS A 133 29.94 -3.08 3.51
N ASN A 134 28.71 -3.35 3.90
CA ASN A 134 27.53 -2.87 3.21
C ASN A 134 27.13 -1.48 3.77
N PRO A 135 27.13 -0.39 2.98
CA PRO A 135 26.72 0.93 3.46
C PRO A 135 25.23 1.00 3.82
N TRP A 136 24.44 0.07 3.31
CA TRP A 136 23.01 -0.04 3.59
C TRP A 136 22.69 -0.93 4.79
N SER A 137 23.69 -1.50 5.46
CA SER A 137 23.50 -2.32 6.66
C SER A 137 23.99 -1.55 7.87
N GLN A 138 23.05 -1.09 8.70
CA GLN A 138 23.34 -0.45 9.98
C GLN A 138 23.11 -1.48 11.10
N ARG A 139 24.20 -2.03 11.63
CA ARG A 139 24.08 -2.96 12.75
C ARG A 139 23.50 -2.24 13.97
N PHE A 140 22.58 -2.93 14.64
CA PHE A 140 22.11 -2.51 15.96
C PHE A 140 23.25 -2.59 16.97
N LEU A 141 23.97 -1.50 17.16
CA LEU A 141 25.14 -1.44 18.02
C LEU A 141 24.84 -1.78 19.50
N GLU A 142 23.58 -1.74 19.88
CA GLU A 142 23.11 -1.99 21.25
C GLU A 142 23.00 -3.48 21.60
N PHE A 143 22.93 -4.34 20.60
CA PHE A 143 22.73 -5.79 20.81
C PHE A 143 24.00 -6.55 20.50
N GLN A 144 24.51 -7.29 21.51
CA GLN A 144 25.71 -8.12 21.39
C GLN A 144 25.43 -9.51 20.79
N LYS A 145 24.17 -9.89 20.71
CA LYS A 145 23.75 -11.20 20.21
C LYS A 145 23.15 -11.06 18.81
N PRO A 146 23.36 -12.04 17.91
CA PRO A 146 22.67 -12.11 16.63
C PRO A 146 21.17 -12.41 16.81
N ILE A 147 20.38 -12.21 15.73
CA ILE A 147 18.97 -12.62 15.67
C ILE A 147 18.88 -14.14 15.86
N GLU A 148 17.93 -14.60 16.67
CA GLU A 148 17.80 -16.03 17.00
C GLU A 148 17.08 -16.80 15.88
N ILE A 149 17.83 -17.19 14.84
CA ILE A 149 17.32 -17.93 13.67
C ILE A 149 17.42 -19.46 13.80
N GLN A 150 18.09 -19.97 14.86
CA GLN A 150 18.37 -21.40 15.01
C GLN A 150 17.10 -22.24 15.21
N ASN A 151 16.04 -21.66 15.71
CA ASN A 151 14.76 -22.32 15.95
C ASN A 151 13.85 -22.34 14.72
N LEU A 152 14.24 -21.65 13.64
CA LEU A 152 13.47 -21.58 12.40
C LEU A 152 13.83 -22.72 11.46
N SER A 153 12.83 -23.28 10.78
CA SER A 153 13.10 -24.16 9.65
C SER A 153 13.77 -23.37 8.51
N LYS A 154 14.40 -24.08 7.57
CA LYS A 154 15.00 -23.45 6.39
C LYS A 154 13.97 -22.62 5.61
N GLU A 155 12.75 -23.15 5.44
CA GLU A 155 11.64 -22.49 4.77
C GLU A 155 11.20 -21.22 5.51
N GLN A 156 11.04 -21.28 6.83
CA GLN A 156 10.71 -20.10 7.65
C GLN A 156 11.77 -19.00 7.57
N ARG A 157 13.06 -19.37 7.52
CA ARG A 157 14.18 -18.43 7.33
C ARG A 157 14.12 -17.77 5.96
N GLU A 158 13.87 -18.54 4.90
CA GLU A 158 13.73 -18.01 3.55
C GLU A 158 12.54 -17.04 3.46
N VAL A 159 11.39 -17.39 4.01
CA VAL A 159 10.20 -16.53 4.05
C VAL A 159 10.48 -15.27 4.85
N ALA A 160 10.98 -15.37 6.07
CA ALA A 160 11.25 -14.20 6.92
C ALA A 160 12.35 -13.30 6.32
N GLY A 161 13.42 -13.89 5.81
CA GLY A 161 14.51 -13.15 5.17
C GLY A 161 14.06 -12.42 3.90
N THR A 162 13.24 -13.06 3.07
CA THR A 162 12.65 -12.44 1.88
C THR A 162 11.71 -11.30 2.28
N PHE A 163 10.90 -11.50 3.31
CA PHE A 163 10.02 -10.47 3.83
C PHE A 163 10.82 -9.23 4.23
N TYR A 164 11.83 -9.33 5.10
CA TYR A 164 12.63 -8.19 5.52
C TYR A 164 13.48 -7.57 4.40
N LEU A 165 13.90 -8.35 3.42
CA LEU A 165 14.58 -7.84 2.23
C LEU A 165 13.61 -6.99 1.38
N THR A 166 12.40 -7.47 1.21
CA THR A 166 11.33 -6.73 0.51
C THR A 166 10.99 -5.44 1.25
N THR A 167 10.88 -5.51 2.59
CA THR A 167 10.76 -4.32 3.45
C THR A 167 11.86 -3.32 3.13
N ALA A 168 13.09 -3.73 3.20
CA ALA A 168 14.23 -2.85 2.98
C ALA A 168 14.21 -2.16 1.61
N LEU A 169 13.72 -2.84 0.57
CA LEU A 169 13.59 -2.27 -0.77
C LEU A 169 12.45 -1.24 -0.85
N TYR A 170 11.33 -1.46 -0.17
CA TYR A 170 10.24 -0.49 -0.11
C TYR A 170 10.62 0.73 0.70
N GLU A 171 11.23 0.58 1.87
CA GLU A 171 11.77 1.70 2.66
C GLU A 171 12.80 2.51 1.84
N HIS A 172 13.66 1.82 1.07
CA HIS A 172 14.59 2.48 0.15
C HIS A 172 13.86 3.26 -0.95
N ALA A 173 12.79 2.74 -1.50
CA ALA A 173 11.99 3.41 -2.52
C ALA A 173 11.20 4.60 -1.95
N SER A 174 10.71 4.48 -0.71
CA SER A 174 10.00 5.55 0.01
C SER A 174 10.85 6.82 0.18
N ILE A 175 12.19 6.71 0.23
CA ILE A 175 13.09 7.86 0.18
C ILE A 175 12.80 8.73 -1.05
N ALA A 176 12.67 8.11 -2.23
CA ALA A 176 12.37 8.83 -3.47
C ALA A 176 10.91 9.33 -3.51
N SER A 177 9.97 8.58 -2.93
CA SER A 177 8.58 9.00 -2.80
C SER A 177 8.44 10.28 -1.97
N PHE A 178 9.09 10.36 -0.79
CA PHE A 178 9.10 11.59 0.02
C PHE A 178 9.84 12.76 -0.62
N GLN A 179 10.90 12.51 -1.41
CA GLN A 179 11.55 13.54 -2.20
C GLN A 179 10.60 14.11 -3.27
N LYS A 180 9.90 13.24 -4.01
CA LYS A 180 8.86 13.66 -4.95
C LYS A 180 7.78 14.48 -4.25
N PHE A 181 7.27 13.99 -3.12
CA PHE A 181 6.25 14.67 -2.32
C PHE A 181 6.71 16.06 -1.87
N SER A 182 7.96 16.22 -1.46
CA SER A 182 8.54 17.53 -1.12
C SER A 182 8.53 18.49 -2.32
N LEU A 183 8.82 17.99 -3.53
CA LEU A 183 8.75 18.79 -4.76
C LEU A 183 7.32 19.18 -5.10
N ASP A 184 6.36 18.27 -4.91
CA ASP A 184 4.93 18.56 -5.10
C ASP A 184 4.44 19.63 -4.12
N LEU A 185 4.78 19.51 -2.83
CA LEU A 185 4.47 20.54 -1.83
C LEU A 185 5.03 21.91 -2.21
N MET A 186 6.29 21.97 -2.68
CA MET A 186 6.90 23.23 -3.15
C MET A 186 6.19 23.78 -4.38
N ARG A 187 5.81 22.91 -5.34
CA ARG A 187 5.09 23.30 -6.57
C ARG A 187 3.79 24.02 -6.28
N PHE A 188 3.06 23.58 -5.25
CA PHE A 188 1.77 24.17 -4.87
C PHE A 188 1.86 25.22 -3.76
N GLY A 189 3.07 25.58 -3.31
CA GLY A 189 3.28 26.65 -2.33
C GLY A 189 2.89 26.27 -0.90
N ALA A 190 3.08 25.00 -0.54
CA ALA A 190 2.81 24.51 0.81
C ALA A 190 3.63 25.27 1.88
N PRO A 191 3.08 25.41 3.10
CA PRO A 191 3.76 26.13 4.17
C PRO A 191 5.03 25.40 4.62
N PRO A 192 6.06 26.15 5.13
CA PRO A 192 7.39 25.60 5.44
C PRO A 192 7.38 24.40 6.40
N HIS A 193 6.43 24.34 7.33
CA HIS A 193 6.39 23.22 8.28
C HIS A 193 6.07 21.87 7.62
N LEU A 194 5.23 21.84 6.57
CA LEU A 194 4.96 20.60 5.81
C LEU A 194 6.22 20.15 5.05
N LEU A 195 6.98 21.09 4.52
CA LEU A 195 8.27 20.80 3.87
C LEU A 195 9.30 20.25 4.86
N ASP A 196 9.38 20.81 6.06
CA ASP A 196 10.31 20.34 7.10
C ASP A 196 9.96 18.92 7.55
N LEU A 197 8.67 18.63 7.77
CA LEU A 197 8.20 17.30 8.09
C LEU A 197 8.49 16.28 6.97
N ALA A 198 8.29 16.65 5.70
CA ALA A 198 8.59 15.78 4.57
C ALA A 198 10.10 15.47 4.44
N GLN A 199 10.96 16.44 4.74
CA GLN A 199 12.41 16.22 4.78
C GLN A 199 12.82 15.36 5.98
N GLN A 200 12.12 15.46 7.10
CA GLN A 200 12.34 14.58 8.24
C GLN A 200 11.94 13.14 7.90
N ALA A 201 10.77 12.94 7.29
CA ALA A 201 10.31 11.64 6.82
C ALA A 201 11.35 11.00 5.87
N THR A 202 11.86 11.75 4.89
CA THR A 202 12.94 11.25 4.02
C THR A 202 14.16 10.71 4.78
N ARG A 203 14.55 11.33 5.89
CA ARG A 203 15.67 10.85 6.73
C ARG A 203 15.31 9.61 7.53
N ASP A 204 14.06 9.53 7.96
CA ASP A 204 13.55 8.36 8.69
C ASP A 204 13.55 7.14 7.77
N GLU A 205 13.11 7.27 6.49
CA GLU A 205 13.15 6.19 5.49
C GLU A 205 14.56 5.66 5.21
N ILE A 206 15.57 6.52 5.17
CA ILE A 206 16.97 6.07 5.05
C ILE A 206 17.35 5.16 6.23
N ARG A 207 16.92 5.51 7.44
CA ARG A 207 17.19 4.72 8.64
C ARG A 207 16.40 3.39 8.62
N HIS A 208 15.11 3.43 8.23
CA HIS A 208 14.28 2.23 8.11
C HIS A 208 14.88 1.24 7.12
N ALA A 209 15.26 1.70 5.93
CA ALA A 209 15.92 0.87 4.91
C ALA A 209 17.20 0.22 5.46
N GLN A 210 18.08 0.99 6.13
CA GLN A 210 19.32 0.45 6.70
C GLN A 210 19.07 -0.62 7.77
N LEU A 211 18.09 -0.41 8.65
CA LEU A 211 17.73 -1.37 9.68
C LEU A 211 17.11 -2.63 9.09
N ALA A 212 16.22 -2.50 8.12
CA ALA A 212 15.57 -3.62 7.44
C ALA A 212 16.59 -4.46 6.62
N PHE A 213 17.53 -3.82 5.90
CA PHE A 213 18.64 -4.53 5.23
C PHE A 213 19.49 -5.30 6.23
N SER A 214 19.77 -4.74 7.41
CA SER A 214 20.54 -5.43 8.45
C SER A 214 19.85 -6.69 8.94
N ILE A 215 18.54 -6.62 9.17
CA ILE A 215 17.73 -7.78 9.58
C ILE A 215 17.71 -8.83 8.47
N ALA A 216 17.49 -8.42 7.22
CA ALA A 216 17.47 -9.32 6.07
C ALA A 216 18.82 -10.05 5.90
N GLU A 217 19.94 -9.32 5.99
CA GLU A 217 21.30 -9.91 5.90
C GLU A 217 21.53 -10.97 6.97
N GLU A 218 21.13 -10.70 8.19
CA GLU A 218 21.34 -11.60 9.32
C GLU A 218 20.50 -12.87 9.20
N ILE A 219 19.22 -12.75 8.78
CA ILE A 219 18.33 -13.91 8.58
C ILE A 219 18.76 -14.74 7.36
N LEU A 220 19.10 -14.09 6.24
CA LEU A 220 19.50 -14.76 4.99
C LEU A 220 20.95 -15.26 5.00
N GLU A 221 21.77 -14.82 5.95
CA GLU A 221 23.22 -15.05 5.99
C GLU A 221 23.91 -14.63 4.66
N LYS A 222 23.43 -13.52 4.06
CA LYS A 222 23.93 -13.00 2.78
C LYS A 222 23.98 -11.48 2.84
N THR A 223 25.06 -10.90 2.34
CA THR A 223 25.17 -9.44 2.20
C THR A 223 24.36 -8.95 1.00
N VAL A 224 23.29 -8.21 1.26
CA VAL A 224 22.34 -7.74 0.25
C VAL A 224 22.22 -6.21 0.30
N GLN A 225 22.12 -5.56 -0.86
CA GLN A 225 21.97 -4.12 -0.96
C GLN A 225 21.13 -3.75 -2.19
N PRO A 226 20.51 -2.55 -2.22
CA PRO A 226 19.80 -2.10 -3.41
C PRO A 226 20.78 -1.81 -4.56
N SER A 227 20.34 -2.04 -5.78
CA SER A 227 20.98 -1.53 -6.98
C SER A 227 20.55 -0.07 -7.26
N GLN A 228 20.85 0.44 -8.43
CA GLN A 228 20.31 1.72 -8.87
C GLN A 228 18.78 1.65 -8.96
N LEU A 229 18.12 2.69 -8.46
CA LEU A 229 16.69 2.88 -8.61
C LEU A 229 16.44 3.56 -9.97
N ASP A 230 15.80 2.85 -10.90
CA ASP A 230 15.39 3.41 -12.18
C ASP A 230 14.04 4.09 -12.01
N TYR A 231 14.07 5.40 -11.85
CA TYR A 231 12.89 6.20 -11.55
C TYR A 231 12.98 7.60 -12.16
N THR A 232 11.92 8.01 -12.83
CA THR A 232 11.74 9.37 -13.31
C THR A 232 10.54 10.01 -12.60
N PRO A 233 10.75 11.04 -11.76
CA PRO A 233 9.67 11.63 -11.01
C PRO A 233 8.68 12.38 -11.91
N ILE A 234 7.40 12.02 -11.80
CA ILE A 234 6.28 12.75 -12.41
C ILE A 234 5.58 13.51 -11.28
N LEU A 235 5.64 14.84 -11.33
CA LEU A 235 5.02 15.70 -10.33
C LEU A 235 3.52 15.85 -10.59
N CYS A 236 2.76 15.97 -9.52
CA CYS A 236 1.30 16.18 -9.59
C CYS A 236 0.94 17.38 -10.45
N SER A 237 -0.04 17.24 -11.32
CA SER A 237 -0.49 18.28 -12.27
C SER A 237 -1.23 19.42 -11.56
N ASP A 238 -2.01 19.08 -10.54
CA ASP A 238 -2.85 19.98 -9.77
C ASP A 238 -2.95 19.55 -8.29
N ILE A 239 -3.64 20.35 -7.49
CA ILE A 239 -3.78 20.10 -6.06
C ILE A 239 -4.72 18.92 -5.74
N LYS A 240 -5.63 18.57 -6.65
CA LYS A 240 -6.50 17.40 -6.51
C LYS A 240 -5.68 16.11 -6.64
N GLU A 241 -4.76 16.06 -7.60
CA GLU A 241 -3.85 14.93 -7.77
C GLU A 241 -2.94 14.80 -6.55
N LEU A 242 -2.38 15.91 -6.04
CA LEU A 242 -1.63 15.91 -4.78
C LEU A 242 -2.48 15.39 -3.63
N ALA A 243 -3.73 15.84 -3.50
CA ALA A 243 -4.62 15.38 -2.43
C ALA A 243 -4.95 13.89 -2.56
N ARG A 244 -5.18 13.40 -3.79
CA ARG A 244 -5.46 11.97 -4.05
C ARG A 244 -4.27 11.09 -3.66
N THR A 245 -3.07 11.42 -4.14
CA THR A 245 -1.85 10.66 -3.79
C THR A 245 -1.55 10.76 -2.30
N THR A 246 -1.68 11.94 -1.69
CA THR A 246 -1.51 12.13 -0.25
C THR A 246 -2.51 11.31 0.57
N LEU A 247 -3.78 11.20 0.12
CA LEU A 247 -4.78 10.38 0.79
C LEU A 247 -4.44 8.90 0.71
N GLN A 248 -4.11 8.40 -0.47
CA GLN A 248 -3.88 6.99 -0.71
C GLN A 248 -2.56 6.51 -0.12
N GLU A 249 -1.45 7.13 -0.52
CA GLU A 249 -0.09 6.73 -0.13
C GLU A 249 0.27 7.18 1.29
N GLY A 250 -0.15 8.37 1.68
CA GLY A 250 0.18 8.95 2.97
C GLY A 250 -0.87 8.67 4.05
N ALA A 251 -2.07 9.26 3.96
CA ALA A 251 -3.03 9.22 5.06
C ALA A 251 -3.58 7.81 5.31
N ILE A 252 -3.96 7.08 4.27
CA ILE A 252 -4.42 5.69 4.38
C ILE A 252 -3.21 4.75 4.51
N GLY A 253 -2.27 4.81 3.57
CA GLY A 253 -1.12 3.94 3.50
C GLY A 253 -0.32 3.94 4.80
N GLU A 254 0.20 5.09 5.26
CA GLU A 254 1.01 5.19 6.48
C GLU A 254 0.20 4.87 7.75
N THR A 255 -1.11 5.23 7.79
CA THR A 255 -1.93 4.85 8.94
C THR A 255 -2.12 3.33 9.04
N LEU A 256 -2.35 2.63 7.93
CA LEU A 256 -2.37 1.16 7.90
C LEU A 256 -0.97 0.61 8.15
N ALA A 257 0.04 1.30 7.58
CA ALA A 257 1.43 1.07 7.83
C ALA A 257 1.70 1.05 9.34
N VAL A 258 1.33 2.03 10.10
CA VAL A 258 1.42 2.12 11.54
C VAL A 258 0.69 0.98 12.28
N LEU A 259 -0.46 0.50 11.85
CA LEU A 259 -1.21 -0.59 12.51
C LEU A 259 -0.53 -1.96 12.41
N LEU A 260 0.08 -2.28 11.28
CA LEU A 260 0.73 -3.57 11.05
C LEU A 260 1.98 -3.78 11.89
N ALA A 261 3.01 -2.81 11.96
CA ALA A 261 4.23 -2.99 12.80
C ALA A 261 3.89 -3.02 14.34
N GLY A 262 2.69 -2.41 14.98
CA GLY A 262 2.26 -2.70 16.36
C GLY A 262 1.82 -4.13 16.51
N GLU A 263 1.14 -4.66 15.54
CA GLU A 263 0.85 -6.07 15.60
C GLU A 263 2.15 -6.90 15.51
N GLN A 264 3.05 -6.58 14.60
CA GLN A 264 4.36 -7.20 14.51
C GLN A 264 5.17 -7.00 15.81
N LEU A 265 5.22 -5.75 16.31
CA LEU A 265 5.88 -5.41 17.57
C LEU A 265 5.27 -6.14 18.78
N ARG A 266 3.95 -6.33 18.76
CA ARG A 266 3.23 -7.02 19.83
C ARG A 266 3.60 -8.51 19.91
N VAL A 267 3.83 -9.14 18.75
CA VAL A 267 4.04 -10.59 18.68
C VAL A 267 5.53 -10.99 18.69
N THR A 268 6.42 -10.13 18.15
CA THR A 268 7.84 -10.47 18.07
C THR A 268 8.50 -10.59 19.45
N LYS A 269 9.42 -11.53 19.56
CA LYS A 269 10.23 -11.76 20.78
C LYS A 269 11.67 -11.30 20.59
N ASP A 270 12.16 -11.23 19.34
CA ASP A 270 13.53 -10.87 19.04
C ASP A 270 13.78 -9.38 19.34
N PRO A 271 14.85 -9.03 20.09
CA PRO A 271 15.12 -7.67 20.50
C PRO A 271 15.52 -6.74 19.35
N HIS A 272 16.16 -7.24 18.28
CA HIS A 272 16.53 -6.43 17.11
C HIS A 272 15.31 -6.07 16.31
N ILE A 273 14.45 -7.05 16.03
CA ILE A 273 13.19 -6.84 15.35
C ILE A 273 12.28 -5.90 16.16
N LYS A 274 12.25 -6.07 17.48
CA LYS A 274 11.54 -5.14 18.38
C LYS A 274 12.01 -3.70 18.24
N ALA A 275 13.33 -3.47 18.27
CA ALA A 275 13.92 -2.15 18.17
C ALA A 275 13.64 -1.51 16.79
N PHE A 276 13.76 -2.28 15.72
CA PHE A 276 13.36 -1.85 14.38
C PHE A 276 11.90 -1.42 14.36
N LEU A 277 11.00 -2.32 14.75
CA LEU A 277 9.58 -2.06 14.73
C LEU A 277 9.16 -0.89 15.63
N GLN A 278 9.79 -0.68 16.78
CA GLN A 278 9.54 0.51 17.61
C GLN A 278 9.92 1.80 16.89
N THR A 279 11.04 1.81 16.18
CA THR A 279 11.48 2.96 15.39
C THR A 279 10.49 3.27 14.27
N VAL A 280 10.16 2.25 13.47
CA VAL A 280 9.17 2.36 12.38
C VAL A 280 7.84 2.91 12.90
N VAL A 281 7.32 2.35 14.01
CA VAL A 281 6.09 2.78 14.68
C VAL A 281 6.06 4.25 15.02
N GLU A 282 7.13 4.74 15.61
CA GLU A 282 7.22 6.13 16.07
C GLU A 282 7.30 7.09 14.89
N ASP A 283 7.99 6.69 13.82
CA ASP A 283 8.23 7.56 12.68
C ASP A 283 7.06 7.54 11.70
N GLU A 284 6.50 6.38 11.36
CA GLU A 284 5.33 6.27 10.49
C GLU A 284 4.10 6.98 11.06
N SER A 285 3.99 7.04 12.39
CA SER A 285 2.93 7.85 13.02
C SER A 285 3.06 9.34 12.68
N LYS A 286 4.27 9.85 12.51
CA LYS A 286 4.55 11.24 12.08
C LYS A 286 4.32 11.41 10.58
N HIS A 287 4.66 10.39 9.79
CA HIS A 287 4.40 10.37 8.35
C HIS A 287 2.89 10.39 8.06
N ALA A 288 2.12 9.60 8.78
CA ALA A 288 0.66 9.65 8.71
C ALA A 288 0.11 11.02 9.15
N GLU A 289 0.64 11.61 10.24
CA GLU A 289 0.23 12.95 10.70
C GLU A 289 0.52 14.02 9.63
N LEU A 290 1.71 13.99 9.01
CA LEU A 290 2.08 14.85 7.89
C LEU A 290 1.08 14.73 6.73
N ALA A 291 0.67 13.54 6.38
CA ALA A 291 -0.29 13.32 5.30
C ALA A 291 -1.68 13.90 5.66
N TRP A 292 -2.18 13.69 6.87
CA TRP A 292 -3.44 14.28 7.34
C TRP A 292 -3.40 15.81 7.41
N GLU A 293 -2.28 16.39 7.82
CA GLU A 293 -2.07 17.84 7.81
C GLU A 293 -2.02 18.42 6.38
N THR A 294 -1.36 17.70 5.48
CA THR A 294 -1.33 18.09 4.05
C THR A 294 -2.72 18.04 3.42
N LEU A 295 -3.53 17.01 3.71
CA LEU A 295 -4.91 16.94 3.21
C LEU A 295 -5.77 18.11 3.71
N ARG A 296 -5.61 18.50 4.99
CA ARG A 296 -6.28 19.69 5.52
C ARG A 296 -5.87 20.94 4.76
N TRP A 297 -4.58 21.13 4.54
CA TRP A 297 -4.08 22.24 3.76
C TRP A 297 -4.58 22.21 2.32
N CYS A 298 -4.60 21.06 1.65
CA CYS A 298 -5.19 20.93 0.30
C CYS A 298 -6.67 21.34 0.26
N LEU A 299 -7.47 20.96 1.25
CA LEU A 299 -8.87 21.38 1.38
C LEU A 299 -9.03 22.90 1.55
N GLU A 300 -8.10 23.55 2.24
CA GLU A 300 -8.08 25.01 2.39
C GLU A 300 -7.72 25.73 1.09
N GLN A 301 -6.92 25.09 0.21
CA GLN A 301 -6.55 25.63 -1.09
C GLN A 301 -7.63 25.42 -2.16
N ASP A 302 -8.27 24.27 -2.17
CA ASP A 302 -9.29 23.90 -3.16
C ASP A 302 -10.39 23.05 -2.50
N SER A 303 -11.59 23.62 -2.39
CA SER A 303 -12.74 22.96 -1.79
C SER A 303 -13.19 21.70 -2.56
N SER A 304 -12.83 21.55 -3.84
CA SER A 304 -13.15 20.36 -4.64
C SER A 304 -12.37 19.11 -4.22
N VAL A 305 -11.30 19.23 -3.38
CA VAL A 305 -10.64 18.12 -2.70
C VAL A 305 -11.62 17.33 -1.82
N ARG A 306 -12.72 17.95 -1.37
CA ARG A 306 -13.81 17.29 -0.65
C ARG A 306 -14.33 16.05 -1.39
N GLU A 307 -14.51 16.14 -2.71
CA GLU A 307 -15.02 15.05 -3.55
C GLU A 307 -14.14 13.80 -3.46
N ILE A 308 -12.81 13.98 -3.40
CA ILE A 308 -11.82 12.89 -3.28
C ILE A 308 -11.99 12.16 -1.94
N LEU A 309 -12.18 12.92 -0.85
CA LEU A 309 -12.39 12.34 0.48
C LEU A 309 -13.73 11.60 0.58
N GLU A 310 -14.79 12.15 0.00
CA GLU A 310 -16.10 11.51 -0.06
C GLU A 310 -16.08 10.24 -0.93
N GLU A 311 -15.33 10.25 -2.02
CA GLU A 311 -15.11 9.08 -2.88
C GLU A 311 -14.40 7.95 -2.12
N ALA A 312 -13.36 8.26 -1.35
CA ALA A 312 -12.66 7.27 -0.54
C ALA A 312 -13.58 6.62 0.52
N ILE A 313 -14.53 7.36 1.09
CA ILE A 313 -15.55 6.81 1.99
C ILE A 313 -16.44 5.81 1.24
N ARG A 314 -16.88 6.15 0.02
CA ARG A 314 -17.76 5.27 -0.78
C ARG A 314 -17.06 3.99 -1.24
N LYS A 315 -15.81 4.09 -1.69
CA LYS A 315 -15.03 2.94 -2.18
C LYS A 315 -14.61 1.97 -1.04
N GLY A 316 -14.51 2.47 0.18
CA GLY A 316 -14.06 1.66 1.32
C GLY A 316 -12.59 1.23 1.24
N PRO A 317 -12.18 0.27 2.09
CA PRO A 317 -10.79 -0.16 2.16
C PRO A 317 -10.39 -1.02 0.95
N GLN A 318 -9.34 -0.61 0.26
CA GLN A 318 -8.66 -1.43 -0.74
C GLN A 318 -7.39 -1.99 -0.08
N ILE A 319 -7.45 -3.21 0.45
CA ILE A 319 -6.38 -3.81 1.25
C ILE A 319 -5.88 -5.07 0.58
N SER A 320 -4.62 -5.07 0.15
CA SER A 320 -3.91 -6.28 -0.29
C SER A 320 -2.72 -6.56 0.61
N ILE A 321 -2.60 -7.80 1.05
CA ILE A 321 -1.51 -8.33 1.89
C ILE A 321 -1.05 -9.70 1.40
N SER A 322 -1.15 -9.95 0.10
CA SER A 322 -0.80 -11.22 -0.55
C SER A 322 0.64 -11.68 -0.26
N HIS A 323 1.53 -10.73 -0.03
CA HIS A 323 2.95 -10.94 0.28
C HIS A 323 3.23 -11.36 1.73
N TYR A 324 2.27 -11.23 2.65
CA TYR A 324 2.45 -11.75 4.01
C TYR A 324 2.35 -13.28 4.03
N PRO A 325 3.11 -13.96 4.90
CA PRO A 325 3.05 -15.41 4.99
C PRO A 325 1.65 -15.87 5.41
N GLU A 326 1.17 -16.96 4.82
CA GLU A 326 -0.10 -17.56 5.23
C GLU A 326 -0.06 -18.05 6.67
N ALA A 327 1.07 -18.69 7.05
CA ALA A 327 1.31 -19.15 8.42
C ALA A 327 2.22 -18.16 9.17
N ALA A 328 1.87 -17.88 10.42
CA ALA A 328 2.65 -16.98 11.26
C ALA A 328 4.07 -17.48 11.54
N ILE A 329 5.03 -16.54 11.59
CA ILE A 329 6.40 -16.74 12.07
C ILE A 329 6.65 -15.72 13.18
N LEU A 330 6.00 -15.96 14.33
CA LEU A 330 5.90 -14.97 15.42
C LEU A 330 7.26 -14.61 16.04
N GLU A 331 8.24 -15.51 16.01
CA GLU A 331 9.62 -15.24 16.42
C GLU A 331 10.20 -14.07 15.62
N MET A 332 9.85 -14.00 14.33
CA MET A 332 10.29 -12.95 13.40
C MET A 332 9.31 -11.77 13.30
N GLY A 333 8.32 -11.68 14.16
CA GLY A 333 7.33 -10.61 14.13
C GLY A 333 6.37 -10.68 12.92
N LEU A 334 6.14 -11.87 12.37
CA LEU A 334 5.26 -12.07 11.24
C LEU A 334 3.98 -12.81 11.67
N PRO A 335 2.87 -12.09 11.91
CA PRO A 335 1.54 -12.68 12.07
C PRO A 335 1.08 -13.35 10.78
N ASP A 336 0.06 -14.21 10.87
CA ASP A 336 -0.58 -14.77 9.69
C ASP A 336 -1.41 -13.72 8.93
N ARG A 337 -1.62 -14.00 7.64
CA ARG A 337 -2.30 -13.08 6.70
C ARG A 337 -3.73 -12.76 7.14
N GLU A 338 -4.47 -13.72 7.66
CA GLU A 338 -5.87 -13.53 8.08
C GLU A 338 -5.96 -12.55 9.28
N THR A 339 -5.10 -12.73 10.27
CA THR A 339 -4.99 -11.83 11.43
C THR A 339 -4.71 -10.39 10.98
N LEU A 340 -3.80 -10.21 10.03
CA LEU A 340 -3.44 -8.89 9.50
C LEU A 340 -4.58 -8.29 8.67
N HIS A 341 -5.23 -9.07 7.82
CA HIS A 341 -6.37 -8.58 7.03
C HIS A 341 -7.48 -8.03 7.92
N GLN A 342 -7.87 -8.76 8.96
CA GLN A 342 -8.88 -8.31 9.93
C GLN A 342 -8.42 -7.07 10.72
N LEU A 343 -7.13 -6.95 11.02
CA LEU A 343 -6.58 -5.77 11.69
C LEU A 343 -6.72 -4.52 10.82
N LEU A 344 -6.32 -4.62 9.55
CA LEU A 344 -6.35 -3.50 8.60
C LEU A 344 -7.77 -3.05 8.30
N GLN A 345 -8.69 -4.00 8.11
CA GLN A 345 -10.10 -3.70 7.91
C GLN A 345 -10.67 -2.92 9.09
N ARG A 346 -10.42 -3.38 10.32
CA ARG A 346 -10.81 -2.63 11.54
C ARG A 346 -10.11 -1.29 11.67
N GLY A 347 -8.85 -1.19 11.23
CA GLY A 347 -8.08 0.05 11.20
C GLY A 347 -8.71 1.08 10.27
N PHE A 348 -9.12 0.65 9.08
CA PHE A 348 -9.85 1.52 8.17
C PHE A 348 -11.16 2.02 8.79
N GLU A 349 -12.00 1.13 9.31
CA GLU A 349 -13.30 1.46 9.88
C GLU A 349 -13.21 2.37 11.12
N ARG A 350 -12.21 2.15 11.98
CA ARG A 350 -12.13 2.79 13.31
C ARG A 350 -11.17 3.97 13.39
N VAL A 351 -10.26 4.09 12.44
CA VAL A 351 -9.25 5.17 12.43
C VAL A 351 -9.38 6.02 11.18
N ILE A 352 -9.23 5.43 10.00
CA ILE A 352 -9.17 6.17 8.74
C ILE A 352 -10.51 6.82 8.40
N LEU A 353 -11.59 6.05 8.40
CA LEU A 353 -12.93 6.55 8.11
C LEU A 353 -13.36 7.71 9.04
N PRO A 354 -13.23 7.62 10.38
CA PRO A 354 -13.50 8.75 11.26
C PRO A 354 -12.59 9.96 11.02
N SER A 355 -11.32 9.75 10.64
CA SER A 355 -10.39 10.85 10.34
C SER A 355 -10.81 11.61 9.09
N ILE A 356 -11.20 10.91 8.01
CA ILE A 356 -11.76 11.53 6.80
C ILE A 356 -13.04 12.32 7.14
N GLN A 357 -13.96 11.72 7.89
CA GLN A 357 -15.20 12.38 8.31
C GLN A 357 -14.94 13.66 9.14
N SER A 358 -13.94 13.60 10.02
CA SER A 358 -13.53 14.76 10.83
C SER A 358 -12.96 15.90 9.98
N LEU A 359 -12.14 15.59 8.95
CA LEU A 359 -11.65 16.59 8.00
C LEU A 359 -12.80 17.25 7.24
N LEU A 360 -13.75 16.46 6.76
CA LEU A 360 -14.92 16.96 6.02
C LEU A 360 -15.83 17.87 6.87
N GLN A 361 -15.92 17.61 8.18
CA GLN A 361 -16.69 18.46 9.11
C GLN A 361 -15.99 19.78 9.45
N GLN A 362 -14.64 19.77 9.52
CA GLN A 362 -13.87 20.99 9.84
C GLN A 362 -13.80 21.98 8.66
N ALA A 363 -13.96 21.49 7.44
CA ALA A 363 -13.95 22.27 6.20
C ALA A 363 -15.36 22.73 5.74
N ALA A 364 -16.40 22.50 6.54
CA ALA A 364 -17.78 22.93 6.31
C ALA A 364 -18.08 24.22 7.04
#